data_d2fba7e67741fd4959da31c5d3ea7b46
#
_entry.id   d2fba7e67741fd4959da31c5d3ea7b46
#
_cell.length_a   1.000
_cell.length_b   1.000
_cell.length_c   1.000
_cell.angle_alpha   90.00
_cell.angle_beta   90.00
_cell.angle_gamma   90.00
#
_symmetry.space_group_name_H-M   'P 1'
#
loop_
_entity.id
_entity.type
_entity.pdbx_description
1 polymer ?
#
loop_
_entity_poly.entity_id
_entity_poly.type
_entity_poly.pdbx_seq_one_letter_code
_entity_poly.pdbx_strand_id
1 'polypeptide(L)'
;MSSMTRKLSIVTTLYRSMDTIDEFIQRALAAGEAVSDDIEIVIVDDGSPDASANIVRNWVERDARISLLRLSRNFGHHKAMLVGLEHAQGDLIFLIDSDLEEPPELLSEMAQVLRGKAVDCLYGLQERRKGSRMERISGHLFYWLFSALSEVGIPQNVSTMRLMTRRYVSALLKFRDKNPVFVPLSILVGYPQASFPFIKASTSDTTYSLGRRIALTALAITTFSAKPLILMLCFSLMMAFLGIVYGGFVVVRALIGPVQDGWASLMAVVVFFFSLNAVFTGLMGLYVKQILEEVKDRPRSIIQDIYSKRNSSET
;
A
#
# COMPACT_ATOMS: atom_id res chain seq x y z
N MET A 1 2.04 34.91 -20.08
CA MET A 1 1.29 33.65 -19.95
C MET A 1 0.69 33.67 -18.56
N SER A 2 -0.64 33.80 -18.50
CA SER A 2 -1.41 33.89 -17.24
C SER A 2 -1.15 32.65 -16.37
N SER A 3 -0.65 32.86 -15.16
CA SER A 3 -0.62 31.80 -14.15
C SER A 3 -2.07 31.54 -13.76
N MET A 4 -2.76 30.60 -14.43
CA MET A 4 -3.94 30.00 -13.82
C MET A 4 -3.48 29.43 -12.49
N THR A 5 -3.90 30.06 -11.41
CA THR A 5 -3.75 29.57 -10.04
C THR A 5 -4.40 28.18 -10.00
N ARG A 6 -3.56 27.15 -10.05
CA ARG A 6 -4.05 25.76 -10.00
C ARG A 6 -4.54 25.51 -8.58
N LYS A 7 -5.77 25.07 -8.44
CA LYS A 7 -6.30 24.65 -7.15
C LYS A 7 -5.46 23.50 -6.59
N LEU A 8 -5.07 23.60 -5.33
CA LEU A 8 -4.28 22.61 -4.61
C LEU A 8 -5.15 21.91 -3.57
N SER A 9 -5.18 20.58 -3.60
CA SER A 9 -5.74 19.77 -2.52
C SER A 9 -4.63 19.15 -1.70
N ILE A 10 -4.67 19.32 -0.37
CA ILE A 10 -3.84 18.58 0.57
C ILE A 10 -4.72 17.49 1.16
N VAL A 11 -4.32 16.24 0.99
CA VAL A 11 -5.07 15.07 1.45
C VAL A 11 -4.28 14.37 2.53
N THR A 12 -4.93 14.12 3.67
CA THR A 12 -4.35 13.36 4.77
C THR A 12 -5.37 12.42 5.41
N THR A 13 -4.86 11.42 6.11
CA THR A 13 -5.66 10.50 6.90
C THR A 13 -5.30 10.64 8.37
N LEU A 14 -6.25 10.40 9.25
CA LEU A 14 -5.99 10.38 10.68
C LEU A 14 -6.53 9.10 11.33
N TYR A 15 -5.75 8.56 12.24
CA TYR A 15 -6.14 7.51 13.16
C TYR A 15 -5.26 7.57 14.41
N ARG A 16 -5.84 7.96 15.55
CA ARG A 16 -5.11 8.21 16.80
C ARG A 16 -4.02 9.30 16.65
N SER A 17 -4.37 10.39 16.01
CA SER A 17 -3.46 11.50 15.71
C SER A 17 -3.72 12.75 16.59
N MET A 18 -4.28 12.57 17.78
CA MET A 18 -4.66 13.66 18.68
C MET A 18 -3.51 14.63 18.99
N ASP A 19 -2.29 14.09 19.11
CA ASP A 19 -1.11 14.86 19.50
C ASP A 19 -0.46 15.65 18.35
N THR A 20 -0.76 15.28 17.09
CA THR A 20 -0.08 15.85 15.91
C THR A 20 -0.98 16.63 14.99
N ILE A 21 -2.29 16.32 14.98
CA ILE A 21 -3.21 16.83 13.95
C ILE A 21 -3.39 18.36 13.99
N ASP A 22 -3.36 18.99 15.15
CA ASP A 22 -3.49 20.43 15.25
C ASP A 22 -2.30 21.16 14.62
N GLU A 23 -1.06 20.75 14.97
CA GLU A 23 0.17 21.26 14.36
C GLU A 23 0.23 20.96 12.88
N PHE A 24 -0.17 19.74 12.48
CA PHE A 24 -0.20 19.35 11.08
C PHE A 24 -1.08 20.28 10.23
N ILE A 25 -2.31 20.59 10.67
CA ILE A 25 -3.23 21.46 9.94
C ILE A 25 -2.64 22.86 9.77
N GLN A 26 -2.05 23.44 10.82
CA GLN A 26 -1.42 24.78 10.76
C GLN A 26 -0.29 24.80 9.73
N ARG A 27 0.60 23.80 9.78
CA ARG A 27 1.75 23.71 8.87
C ARG A 27 1.33 23.39 7.43
N ALA A 28 0.30 22.55 7.25
CA ALA A 28 -0.25 22.22 5.95
C ALA A 28 -0.92 23.43 5.27
N LEU A 29 -1.64 24.25 6.04
CA LEU A 29 -2.21 25.51 5.55
C LEU A 29 -1.11 26.45 5.08
N ALA A 30 -0.10 26.70 5.91
CA ALA A 30 1.02 27.58 5.55
C ALA A 30 1.80 27.06 4.33
N ALA A 31 2.05 25.76 4.24
CA ALA A 31 2.72 25.13 3.09
C ALA A 31 1.86 25.25 1.81
N GLY A 32 0.55 25.09 1.92
CA GLY A 32 -0.38 25.25 0.79
C GLY A 32 -0.44 26.68 0.28
N GLU A 33 -0.57 27.67 1.19
CA GLU A 33 -0.59 29.10 0.86
C GLU A 33 0.70 29.57 0.15
N ALA A 34 1.82 28.94 0.43
CA ALA A 34 3.08 29.24 -0.26
C ALA A 34 3.11 28.73 -1.73
N VAL A 35 2.18 27.86 -2.13
CA VAL A 35 2.16 27.21 -3.46
C VAL A 35 0.99 27.66 -4.31
N SER A 36 -0.18 27.94 -3.71
CA SER A 36 -1.42 28.29 -4.40
C SER A 36 -2.30 29.21 -3.57
N ASP A 37 -3.00 30.13 -4.24
CA ASP A 37 -4.01 31.00 -3.62
C ASP A 37 -5.36 30.27 -3.38
N ASP A 38 -5.63 29.17 -4.12
CA ASP A 38 -6.83 28.33 -3.95
C ASP A 38 -6.40 26.95 -3.41
N ILE A 39 -6.61 26.78 -2.12
CA ILE A 39 -6.24 25.55 -1.40
C ILE A 39 -7.47 24.92 -0.73
N GLU A 40 -7.44 23.61 -0.62
CA GLU A 40 -8.33 22.85 0.25
C GLU A 40 -7.56 21.77 1.00
N ILE A 41 -7.98 21.44 2.20
CA ILE A 41 -7.47 20.32 2.99
C ILE A 41 -8.58 19.31 3.18
N VAL A 42 -8.38 18.10 2.69
CA VAL A 42 -9.30 16.97 2.83
C VAL A 42 -8.70 16.01 3.86
N ILE A 43 -9.35 15.91 5.01
CA ILE A 43 -8.91 15.04 6.11
C ILE A 43 -9.88 13.88 6.24
N VAL A 44 -9.36 12.65 6.24
CA VAL A 44 -10.16 11.43 6.37
C VAL A 44 -9.90 10.76 7.71
N ASP A 45 -10.91 10.76 8.58
CA ASP A 45 -10.87 10.02 9.85
C ASP A 45 -11.22 8.55 9.63
N ASP A 46 -10.24 7.68 9.77
CA ASP A 46 -10.39 6.22 9.67
C ASP A 46 -10.94 5.59 10.97
N GLY A 47 -11.97 6.23 11.53
CA GLY A 47 -12.64 5.74 12.74
C GLY A 47 -11.76 5.86 13.99
N SER A 48 -11.14 7.01 14.22
CA SER A 48 -10.32 7.28 15.40
C SER A 48 -11.12 7.11 16.70
N PRO A 49 -10.58 6.35 17.68
CA PRO A 49 -11.23 6.20 18.99
C PRO A 49 -10.96 7.35 19.96
N ASP A 50 -10.04 8.26 19.62
CA ASP A 50 -9.60 9.39 20.42
C ASP A 50 -10.28 10.71 20.00
N ALA A 51 -9.80 11.85 20.54
CA ALA A 51 -10.34 13.17 20.23
C ALA A 51 -9.91 13.75 18.88
N SER A 52 -9.15 13.02 18.04
CA SER A 52 -8.61 13.52 16.77
C SER A 52 -9.69 14.13 15.87
N ALA A 53 -10.81 13.43 15.67
CA ALA A 53 -11.92 13.91 14.84
C ALA A 53 -12.56 15.19 15.39
N ASN A 54 -12.65 15.36 16.72
CA ASN A 54 -13.22 16.56 17.34
C ASN A 54 -12.31 17.79 17.12
N ILE A 55 -10.99 17.60 17.18
CA ILE A 55 -10.02 18.67 16.88
C ILE A 55 -10.23 19.17 15.46
N VAL A 56 -10.32 18.24 14.49
CA VAL A 56 -10.54 18.62 13.09
C VAL A 56 -11.90 19.28 12.86
N ARG A 57 -12.97 18.83 13.54
CA ARG A 57 -14.28 19.50 13.47
C ARG A 57 -14.19 20.96 13.89
N ASN A 58 -13.47 21.27 14.96
CA ASN A 58 -13.27 22.66 15.40
C ASN A 58 -12.53 23.48 14.32
N TRP A 59 -11.61 22.86 13.57
CA TRP A 59 -10.93 23.50 12.44
C TRP A 59 -11.90 23.76 11.28
N VAL A 60 -12.74 22.80 10.92
CA VAL A 60 -13.77 22.96 9.88
C VAL A 60 -14.72 24.12 10.19
N GLU A 61 -15.06 24.33 11.47
CA GLU A 61 -15.90 25.46 11.89
C GLU A 61 -15.19 26.81 11.75
N ARG A 62 -13.87 26.87 11.79
CA ARG A 62 -13.06 28.10 11.70
C ARG A 62 -12.63 28.40 10.26
N ASP A 63 -12.30 27.40 9.48
CA ASP A 63 -11.74 27.56 8.13
C ASP A 63 -12.52 26.72 7.10
N ALA A 64 -13.16 27.39 6.15
CA ALA A 64 -13.98 26.77 5.11
C ALA A 64 -13.16 25.96 4.08
N ARG A 65 -11.83 26.07 4.10
CA ARG A 65 -10.92 25.31 3.24
C ARG A 65 -10.70 23.88 3.72
N ILE A 66 -11.09 23.58 4.97
CA ILE A 66 -10.89 22.29 5.61
C ILE A 66 -12.19 21.49 5.55
N SER A 67 -12.07 20.24 5.18
CA SER A 67 -13.16 19.26 5.22
C SER A 67 -12.73 18.00 5.97
N LEU A 68 -13.67 17.43 6.74
CA LEU A 68 -13.48 16.16 7.44
C LEU A 68 -14.47 15.14 6.93
N LEU A 69 -13.94 14.02 6.44
CA LEU A 69 -14.67 12.82 6.05
C LEU A 69 -14.49 11.78 7.14
N ARG A 70 -15.55 11.44 7.86
CA ARG A 70 -15.49 10.44 8.91
C ARG A 70 -15.97 9.09 8.39
N LEU A 71 -15.13 8.06 8.49
CA LEU A 71 -15.51 6.70 8.14
C LEU A 71 -16.27 6.04 9.30
N SER A 72 -17.20 5.14 8.97
CA SER A 72 -18.06 4.48 9.97
C SER A 72 -17.30 3.54 10.94
N ARG A 73 -16.09 3.14 10.59
CA ARG A 73 -15.14 2.36 11.40
C ARG A 73 -13.75 2.45 10.79
N ASN A 74 -12.76 1.84 11.43
CA ASN A 74 -11.45 1.66 10.82
C ASN A 74 -11.53 0.66 9.64
N PHE A 75 -11.25 1.15 8.43
CA PHE A 75 -11.16 0.38 7.19
C PHE A 75 -9.72 0.14 6.74
N GLY A 76 -8.77 0.86 7.34
CA GLY A 76 -7.34 0.82 7.06
C GLY A 76 -6.84 1.99 6.22
N HIS A 77 -5.64 2.43 6.55
CA HIS A 77 -4.97 3.62 6.05
C HIS A 77 -5.05 3.80 4.51
N HIS A 78 -4.72 2.76 3.74
CA HIS A 78 -4.74 2.84 2.27
C HIS A 78 -6.14 3.09 1.69
N LYS A 79 -7.19 2.57 2.33
CA LYS A 79 -8.58 2.82 1.91
C LYS A 79 -8.99 4.25 2.24
N ALA A 80 -8.61 4.74 3.42
CA ALA A 80 -8.85 6.13 3.82
C ALA A 80 -8.14 7.12 2.87
N MET A 81 -6.89 6.84 2.47
CA MET A 81 -6.19 7.65 1.46
C MET A 81 -7.00 7.75 0.15
N LEU A 82 -7.49 6.63 -0.38
CA LEU A 82 -8.25 6.64 -1.62
C LEU A 82 -9.56 7.41 -1.49
N VAL A 83 -10.23 7.36 -0.33
CA VAL A 83 -11.42 8.20 -0.05
C VAL A 83 -11.05 9.68 -0.11
N GLY A 84 -9.96 10.09 0.50
CA GLY A 84 -9.50 11.47 0.47
C GLY A 84 -9.16 11.93 -0.95
N LEU A 85 -8.47 11.10 -1.73
CA LEU A 85 -8.15 11.38 -3.13
C LEU A 85 -9.39 11.49 -4.02
N GLU A 86 -10.44 10.71 -3.74
CA GLU A 86 -11.72 10.74 -4.45
C GLU A 86 -12.48 12.05 -4.21
N HIS A 87 -12.38 12.62 -3.00
CA HIS A 87 -13.04 13.87 -2.61
C HIS A 87 -12.22 15.13 -2.92
N ALA A 88 -10.91 15.00 -3.15
CA ALA A 88 -10.05 16.10 -3.52
C ALA A 88 -10.46 16.70 -4.87
N GLN A 89 -10.52 18.03 -5.01
CA GLN A 89 -10.98 18.76 -6.19
C GLN A 89 -9.87 19.55 -6.91
N GLY A 90 -8.68 19.66 -6.33
CA GLY A 90 -7.55 20.44 -6.86
C GLY A 90 -6.99 19.86 -8.16
N ASP A 91 -6.34 20.71 -8.95
CA ASP A 91 -5.55 20.32 -10.14
C ASP A 91 -4.26 19.61 -9.74
N LEU A 92 -3.71 20.00 -8.58
CA LEU A 92 -2.62 19.35 -7.90
C LEU A 92 -3.12 18.76 -6.60
N ILE A 93 -2.70 17.54 -6.29
CA ILE A 93 -3.09 16.83 -5.09
C ILE A 93 -1.83 16.41 -4.34
N PHE A 94 -1.68 16.90 -3.13
CA PHE A 94 -0.61 16.52 -2.21
C PHE A 94 -1.15 15.55 -1.17
N LEU A 95 -0.73 14.31 -1.23
CA LEU A 95 -1.03 13.28 -0.24
C LEU A 95 0.12 13.21 0.75
N ILE A 96 -0.17 13.29 2.05
CA ILE A 96 0.82 13.26 3.14
C ILE A 96 0.19 12.70 4.41
N ASP A 97 0.97 12.03 5.25
CA ASP A 97 0.54 11.51 6.54
C ASP A 97 0.49 12.63 7.61
N SER A 98 -0.43 12.51 8.58
CA SER A 98 -0.64 13.53 9.63
C SER A 98 0.28 13.40 10.85
N ASP A 99 1.25 12.47 10.82
CA ASP A 99 2.14 12.16 11.94
C ASP A 99 3.37 13.09 12.05
N LEU A 100 3.51 14.05 11.12
CA LEU A 100 4.63 15.00 11.02
C LEU A 100 6.01 14.34 10.80
N GLU A 101 6.07 13.04 10.50
CA GLU A 101 7.34 12.42 10.08
C GLU A 101 7.82 12.98 8.73
N GLU A 102 6.86 13.40 7.91
CA GLU A 102 7.06 14.04 6.62
C GLU A 102 6.68 15.52 6.75
N PRO A 103 7.65 16.46 6.65
CA PRO A 103 7.34 17.88 6.79
C PRO A 103 6.41 18.40 5.67
N PRO A 104 5.25 19.02 5.99
CA PRO A 104 4.37 19.60 4.98
C PRO A 104 5.04 20.65 4.10
N GLU A 105 6.07 21.32 4.60
CA GLU A 105 6.87 22.35 3.92
C GLU A 105 7.56 21.85 2.64
N LEU A 106 7.81 20.54 2.54
CA LEU A 106 8.35 19.89 1.34
C LEU A 106 7.48 20.10 0.10
N LEU A 107 6.20 20.44 0.29
CA LEU A 107 5.26 20.73 -0.79
C LEU A 107 5.78 21.81 -1.75
N SER A 108 6.39 22.87 -1.24
CA SER A 108 6.93 23.97 -2.05
C SER A 108 8.06 23.51 -2.97
N GLU A 109 8.98 22.71 -2.45
CA GLU A 109 10.08 22.15 -3.24
C GLU A 109 9.56 21.11 -4.25
N MET A 110 8.65 20.24 -3.84
CA MET A 110 8.02 19.26 -4.73
C MET A 110 7.27 19.95 -5.87
N ALA A 111 6.56 21.05 -5.60
CA ALA A 111 5.85 21.82 -6.62
C ALA A 111 6.80 22.45 -7.64
N GLN A 112 7.95 22.95 -7.21
CA GLN A 112 8.99 23.47 -8.11
C GLN A 112 9.57 22.38 -9.00
N VAL A 113 9.89 21.21 -8.42
CA VAL A 113 10.43 20.06 -9.15
C VAL A 113 9.40 19.53 -10.16
N LEU A 114 8.12 19.45 -9.78
CA LEU A 114 7.06 18.98 -10.67
C LEU A 114 6.86 19.91 -11.88
N ARG A 115 6.96 21.22 -11.66
CA ARG A 115 6.88 22.21 -12.78
C ARG A 115 8.04 22.08 -13.77
N GLY A 116 9.22 21.66 -13.30
CA GLY A 116 10.42 21.49 -14.11
C GLY A 116 10.56 20.13 -14.79
N LYS A 117 9.75 19.16 -14.42
CA LYS A 117 9.78 17.79 -14.97
C LYS A 117 8.48 17.45 -15.68
N ALA A 118 8.57 16.73 -16.80
CA ALA A 118 7.41 16.22 -17.53
C ALA A 118 6.89 14.92 -16.86
N VAL A 119 6.50 15.00 -15.58
CA VAL A 119 5.98 13.87 -14.79
C VAL A 119 4.63 14.23 -14.17
N ASP A 120 3.85 13.22 -13.86
CA ASP A 120 2.51 13.36 -13.28
C ASP A 120 2.46 13.08 -11.77
N CYS A 121 3.50 12.46 -11.26
CA CYS A 121 3.61 12.13 -9.84
C CYS A 121 5.05 12.28 -9.37
N LEU A 122 5.24 13.02 -8.27
CA LEU A 122 6.45 12.97 -7.46
C LEU A 122 6.14 12.19 -6.20
N TYR A 123 6.92 11.15 -5.91
CA TYR A 123 6.79 10.36 -4.69
C TYR A 123 8.00 10.57 -3.78
N GLY A 124 7.76 10.63 -2.47
CA GLY A 124 8.80 10.73 -1.47
C GLY A 124 9.68 9.48 -1.43
N LEU A 125 10.99 9.68 -1.44
CA LEU A 125 12.00 8.62 -1.27
C LEU A 125 12.87 8.95 -0.06
N GLN A 126 12.77 8.14 1.00
CA GLN A 126 13.56 8.34 2.21
C GLN A 126 15.03 7.99 1.97
N GLU A 127 15.95 8.99 2.09
CA GLU A 127 17.38 8.80 1.80
C GLU A 127 18.09 7.90 2.80
N ARG A 128 17.74 7.95 4.09
CA ARG A 128 18.41 7.19 5.15
C ARG A 128 17.39 6.45 6.01
N ARG A 129 17.46 5.14 5.99
CA ARG A 129 16.75 4.30 6.95
C ARG A 129 17.65 4.03 8.15
N LYS A 130 17.30 4.58 9.32
CA LYS A 130 17.91 4.15 10.60
C LYS A 130 17.35 2.77 10.94
N GLY A 131 18.21 1.78 11.10
CA GLY A 131 17.82 0.43 11.49
C GLY A 131 19.01 -0.41 11.90
N SER A 132 18.79 -1.39 12.78
CA SER A 132 19.80 -2.34 13.21
C SER A 132 20.31 -3.20 12.04
N ARG A 133 21.49 -3.84 12.19
CA ARG A 133 22.02 -4.76 11.16
C ARG A 133 21.04 -5.87 10.81
N MET A 134 20.30 -6.40 11.78
CA MET A 134 19.26 -7.43 11.57
C MET A 134 18.07 -6.91 10.77
N GLU A 135 17.63 -5.68 11.00
CA GLU A 135 16.56 -5.05 10.22
C GLU A 135 16.95 -4.77 8.77
N ARG A 136 18.24 -4.46 8.53
CA ARG A 136 18.76 -4.31 7.16
C ARG A 136 18.76 -5.65 6.42
N ILE A 137 19.22 -6.74 7.07
CA ILE A 137 19.26 -8.09 6.46
C ILE A 137 17.84 -8.58 6.18
N SER A 138 16.91 -8.47 7.16
CA SER A 138 15.52 -8.87 6.96
C SER A 138 14.81 -8.01 5.91
N GLY A 139 15.14 -6.71 5.86
CA GLY A 139 14.64 -5.80 4.82
C GLY A 139 15.17 -6.17 3.43
N HIS A 140 16.46 -6.47 3.28
CA HIS A 140 17.04 -6.92 2.00
C HIS A 140 16.42 -8.24 1.52
N LEU A 141 16.28 -9.21 2.41
CA LEU A 141 15.63 -10.48 2.09
C LEU A 141 14.17 -10.28 1.68
N PHE A 142 13.45 -9.39 2.38
CA PHE A 142 12.08 -9.02 2.03
C PHE A 142 12.00 -8.42 0.62
N TYR A 143 12.80 -7.40 0.33
CA TYR A 143 12.78 -6.74 -0.99
C TYR A 143 13.24 -7.68 -2.10
N TRP A 144 14.20 -8.55 -1.83
CA TRP A 144 14.64 -9.57 -2.79
C TRP A 144 13.51 -10.56 -3.09
N LEU A 145 12.87 -11.11 -2.04
CA LEU A 145 11.76 -12.05 -2.19
C LEU A 145 10.56 -11.39 -2.89
N PHE A 146 10.24 -10.16 -2.48
CA PHE A 146 9.17 -9.39 -3.10
C PHE A 146 9.47 -9.11 -4.59
N SER A 147 10.68 -8.65 -4.91
CA SER A 147 11.09 -8.39 -6.29
C SER A 147 11.10 -9.66 -7.16
N ALA A 148 11.52 -10.80 -6.59
CA ALA A 148 11.50 -12.07 -7.31
C ALA A 148 10.08 -12.59 -7.58
N LEU A 149 9.19 -12.42 -6.59
CA LEU A 149 7.82 -12.96 -6.62
C LEU A 149 6.76 -11.94 -7.06
N SER A 150 7.07 -10.64 -7.12
CA SER A 150 6.15 -9.60 -7.60
C SER A 150 6.40 -9.29 -9.08
N GLU A 151 5.34 -8.91 -9.78
CA GLU A 151 5.41 -8.36 -11.13
C GLU A 151 5.61 -6.84 -11.12
N VAL A 152 5.38 -6.21 -9.96
CA VAL A 152 5.52 -4.76 -9.77
C VAL A 152 6.83 -4.46 -9.07
N GLY A 153 7.75 -3.78 -9.75
CA GLY A 153 9.02 -3.31 -9.17
C GLY A 153 8.76 -2.12 -8.24
N ILE A 154 8.79 -2.34 -6.92
CA ILE A 154 8.65 -1.26 -5.93
C ILE A 154 10.04 -0.75 -5.56
N PRO A 155 10.31 0.57 -5.73
CA PRO A 155 11.55 1.15 -5.24
C PRO A 155 11.66 1.01 -3.71
N GLN A 156 12.89 0.83 -3.22
CA GLN A 156 13.12 0.73 -1.77
C GLN A 156 12.87 2.09 -1.09
N ASN A 157 12.40 2.06 0.15
CA ASN A 157 12.19 3.26 1.00
C ASN A 157 11.19 4.30 0.43
N VAL A 158 10.25 3.86 -0.40
CA VAL A 158 9.18 4.75 -0.89
C VAL A 158 8.25 5.09 0.27
N SER A 159 7.97 6.38 0.41
CA SER A 159 6.97 6.93 1.31
C SER A 159 5.59 6.95 0.65
N THR A 160 4.54 7.15 1.46
CA THR A 160 3.18 7.44 0.99
C THR A 160 3.04 8.86 0.45
N MET A 161 3.89 9.80 0.89
CA MET A 161 3.89 11.20 0.44
C MET A 161 4.01 11.32 -1.09
N ARG A 162 3.07 12.03 -1.71
CA ARG A 162 3.04 12.24 -3.17
C ARG A 162 2.45 13.59 -3.54
N LEU A 163 3.06 14.22 -4.53
CA LEU A 163 2.45 15.35 -5.25
C LEU A 163 2.05 14.86 -6.65
N MET A 164 0.76 14.92 -6.95
CA MET A 164 0.14 14.29 -8.12
C MET A 164 -0.66 15.30 -8.94
N THR A 165 -0.70 15.10 -10.26
CA THR A 165 -1.65 15.82 -11.13
C THR A 165 -3.05 15.22 -11.04
N ARG A 166 -4.09 16.01 -11.34
CA ARG A 166 -5.48 15.54 -11.41
C ARG A 166 -5.63 14.33 -12.34
N ARG A 167 -5.01 14.35 -13.51
CA ARG A 167 -5.11 13.25 -14.47
C ARG A 167 -4.53 11.94 -13.90
N TYR A 168 -3.44 12.03 -13.12
CA TYR A 168 -2.86 10.87 -12.45
C TYR A 168 -3.81 10.30 -11.39
N VAL A 169 -4.34 11.15 -10.52
CA VAL A 169 -5.31 10.73 -9.48
C VAL A 169 -6.57 10.14 -10.11
N SER A 170 -7.09 10.76 -11.17
CA SER A 170 -8.26 10.22 -11.90
C SER A 170 -7.99 8.85 -12.51
N ALA A 171 -6.77 8.57 -12.96
CA ALA A 171 -6.38 7.26 -13.45
C ALA A 171 -6.21 6.25 -12.29
N LEU A 172 -5.59 6.67 -11.18
CA LEU A 172 -5.43 5.84 -9.97
C LEU A 172 -6.78 5.39 -9.40
N LEU A 173 -7.77 6.25 -9.37
CA LEU A 173 -9.10 5.96 -8.84
C LEU A 173 -9.94 5.01 -9.73
N LYS A 174 -9.51 4.72 -10.96
CA LYS A 174 -10.13 3.68 -11.80
C LYS A 174 -9.86 2.27 -11.31
N PHE A 175 -8.78 2.06 -10.58
CA PHE A 175 -8.52 0.78 -9.93
C PHE A 175 -9.49 0.59 -8.76
N ARG A 176 -10.20 -0.54 -8.75
CA ARG A 176 -11.28 -0.83 -7.78
C ARG A 176 -10.96 -1.99 -6.85
N ASP A 177 -9.68 -2.29 -6.62
CA ASP A 177 -9.25 -3.37 -5.73
C ASP A 177 -9.90 -3.23 -4.35
N LYS A 178 -10.44 -4.31 -3.80
CA LYS A 178 -11.10 -4.30 -2.48
C LYS A 178 -10.11 -4.14 -1.33
N ASN A 179 -8.90 -4.64 -1.52
CA ASN A 179 -7.79 -4.49 -0.57
C ASN A 179 -6.60 -3.80 -1.23
N PRO A 180 -6.73 -2.49 -1.51
CA PRO A 180 -5.68 -1.75 -2.19
C PRO A 180 -4.43 -1.67 -1.32
N VAL A 181 -3.26 -1.91 -1.92
CA VAL A 181 -1.97 -1.52 -1.36
C VAL A 181 -1.47 -0.33 -2.17
N PHE A 182 -1.43 0.85 -1.56
CA PHE A 182 -1.32 2.12 -2.26
C PHE A 182 -0.07 2.25 -3.13
N VAL A 183 1.11 1.85 -2.62
CA VAL A 183 2.38 2.02 -3.35
C VAL A 183 2.43 1.19 -4.64
N PRO A 184 2.18 -0.15 -4.64
CA PRO A 184 2.09 -0.92 -5.88
C PRO A 184 1.02 -0.39 -6.84
N LEU A 185 -0.16 -0.06 -6.32
CA LEU A 185 -1.26 0.47 -7.10
C LEU A 185 -0.85 1.75 -7.85
N SER A 186 -0.14 2.65 -7.16
CA SER A 186 0.35 3.89 -7.74
C SER A 186 1.34 3.69 -8.90
N ILE A 187 2.09 2.58 -8.90
CA ILE A 187 3.02 2.24 -9.99
C ILE A 187 2.24 1.70 -11.20
N LEU A 188 1.21 0.90 -10.95
CA LEU A 188 0.37 0.31 -12.02
C LEU A 188 -0.39 1.36 -12.83
N VAL A 189 -0.56 2.57 -12.34
CA VAL A 189 -1.17 3.70 -13.09
C VAL A 189 -0.44 3.95 -14.41
N GLY A 190 0.87 3.68 -14.50
CA GLY A 190 1.66 3.73 -15.73
C GLY A 190 2.02 5.14 -16.23
N TYR A 191 1.60 6.20 -15.53
CA TYR A 191 1.99 7.58 -15.85
C TYR A 191 3.44 7.87 -15.42
N PRO A 192 4.14 8.81 -16.05
CA PRO A 192 5.49 9.19 -15.67
C PRO A 192 5.57 9.66 -14.22
N GLN A 193 6.48 9.04 -13.45
CA GLN A 193 6.72 9.36 -12.05
C GLN A 193 8.20 9.64 -11.81
N ALA A 194 8.52 10.44 -10.79
CA ALA A 194 9.88 10.66 -10.34
C ALA A 194 9.96 10.62 -8.81
N SER A 195 11.13 10.24 -8.31
CA SER A 195 11.40 10.28 -6.87
C SER A 195 11.78 11.69 -6.43
N PHE A 196 11.38 12.04 -5.21
CA PHE A 196 11.79 13.21 -4.47
C PHE A 196 12.47 12.76 -3.18
N PRO A 197 13.79 12.90 -3.07
CA PRO A 197 14.54 12.49 -1.89
C PRO A 197 14.22 13.40 -0.71
N PHE A 198 14.00 12.81 0.49
CA PHE A 198 13.77 13.57 1.70
C PHE A 198 14.29 12.83 2.95
N ILE A 199 14.42 13.56 4.05
CA ILE A 199 14.83 13.01 5.36
C ILE A 199 13.64 13.12 6.29
N LYS A 200 13.21 12.01 6.91
CA LYS A 200 12.15 12.03 7.92
C LYS A 200 12.56 12.85 9.14
N ALA A 201 11.64 13.69 9.63
CA ALA A 201 11.92 14.59 10.77
C ALA A 201 12.02 13.84 12.09
N SER A 202 11.24 12.77 12.29
CA SER A 202 11.31 11.92 13.49
C SER A 202 11.25 10.44 13.09
N THR A 203 11.72 9.59 13.99
CA THR A 203 11.61 8.15 13.88
C THR A 203 10.71 7.64 15.00
N SER A 204 9.45 7.39 14.69
CA SER A 204 8.64 6.53 15.54
C SER A 204 9.18 5.10 15.40
N ASP A 205 9.50 4.46 16.50
CA ASP A 205 9.88 3.03 16.52
C ASP A 205 8.65 2.19 16.18
N THR A 206 8.37 2.04 14.89
CA THR A 206 7.31 1.14 14.41
C THR A 206 7.77 -0.30 14.56
N THR A 207 7.58 -0.86 15.73
CA THR A 207 7.87 -2.27 16.02
C THR A 207 6.72 -3.16 15.53
N TYR A 208 6.62 -3.37 14.22
CA TYR A 208 5.77 -4.45 13.73
C TYR A 208 6.39 -5.80 14.12
N SER A 209 5.58 -6.67 14.76
CA SER A 209 6.00 -8.04 15.02
C SER A 209 6.37 -8.77 13.72
N LEU A 210 7.35 -9.68 13.78
CA LEU A 210 7.78 -10.47 12.61
C LEU A 210 6.60 -11.17 11.91
N GLY A 211 5.64 -11.72 12.67
CA GLY A 211 4.45 -12.36 12.12
C GLY A 211 3.60 -11.40 11.28
N ARG A 212 3.43 -10.16 11.73
CA ARG A 212 2.67 -9.14 10.99
C ARG A 212 3.39 -8.71 9.71
N ARG A 213 4.73 -8.63 9.74
CA ARG A 213 5.54 -8.35 8.54
C ARG A 213 5.39 -9.45 7.50
N ILE A 214 5.48 -10.74 7.91
CA ILE A 214 5.29 -11.90 7.02
C ILE A 214 3.87 -11.91 6.43
N ALA A 215 2.85 -11.67 7.24
CA ALA A 215 1.46 -11.63 6.76
C ALA A 215 1.22 -10.52 5.73
N LEU A 216 1.76 -9.31 5.96
CA LEU A 216 1.68 -8.21 5.01
C LEU A 216 2.43 -8.51 3.70
N THR A 217 3.59 -9.18 3.80
CA THR A 217 4.36 -9.61 2.63
C THR A 217 3.58 -10.63 1.81
N ALA A 218 3.06 -11.66 2.45
CA ALA A 218 2.26 -12.68 1.79
C ALA A 218 1.04 -12.06 1.10
N LEU A 219 0.33 -11.15 1.78
CA LEU A 219 -0.79 -10.41 1.21
C LEU A 219 -0.35 -9.61 -0.01
N ALA A 220 0.73 -8.84 0.07
CA ALA A 220 1.20 -8.02 -1.05
C ALA A 220 1.63 -8.88 -2.25
N ILE A 221 2.34 -10.00 -2.02
CA ILE A 221 2.75 -10.91 -3.09
C ILE A 221 1.53 -11.55 -3.75
N THR A 222 0.59 -12.08 -2.98
CA THR A 222 -0.59 -12.76 -3.52
C THR A 222 -1.56 -11.80 -4.21
N THR A 223 -1.59 -10.52 -3.81
CA THR A 223 -2.44 -9.50 -4.46
C THR A 223 -1.88 -9.03 -5.81
N PHE A 224 -0.55 -8.93 -5.93
CA PHE A 224 0.06 -8.30 -7.11
C PHE A 224 0.87 -9.27 -7.98
N SER A 225 0.79 -10.59 -7.74
CA SER A 225 1.55 -11.54 -8.54
C SER A 225 0.93 -12.93 -8.57
N ALA A 226 0.91 -13.51 -9.78
CA ALA A 226 0.60 -14.91 -10.00
C ALA A 226 1.86 -15.82 -9.95
N LYS A 227 3.07 -15.25 -9.85
CA LYS A 227 4.33 -16.02 -9.86
C LYS A 227 4.39 -17.14 -8.83
N PRO A 228 3.91 -17.01 -7.58
CA PRO A 228 3.89 -18.12 -6.64
C PRO A 228 3.10 -19.34 -7.15
N LEU A 229 1.97 -19.11 -7.84
CA LEU A 229 1.20 -20.20 -8.45
C LEU A 229 1.95 -20.86 -9.61
N ILE A 230 2.60 -20.05 -10.45
CA ILE A 230 3.41 -20.54 -11.57
C ILE A 230 4.59 -21.37 -11.06
N LEU A 231 5.30 -20.88 -10.02
CA LEU A 231 6.40 -21.62 -9.40
C LEU A 231 5.92 -22.95 -8.80
N MET A 232 4.77 -22.94 -8.14
CA MET A 232 4.13 -24.15 -7.62
C MET A 232 3.82 -25.14 -8.73
N LEU A 233 3.27 -24.67 -9.86
CA LEU A 233 3.00 -25.51 -11.03
C LEU A 233 4.30 -26.10 -11.62
N CYS A 234 5.33 -25.27 -11.84
CA CYS A 234 6.62 -25.73 -12.36
C CYS A 234 7.25 -26.77 -11.43
N PHE A 235 7.22 -26.54 -10.12
CA PHE A 235 7.71 -27.50 -9.14
C PHE A 235 6.92 -28.82 -9.19
N SER A 236 5.59 -28.76 -9.26
CA SER A 236 4.73 -29.94 -9.35
C SER A 236 5.00 -30.76 -10.61
N LEU A 237 5.19 -30.10 -11.76
CA LEU A 237 5.53 -30.76 -13.01
C LEU A 237 6.91 -31.43 -12.95
N MET A 238 7.90 -30.76 -12.35
CA MET A 238 9.23 -31.32 -12.11
C MET A 238 9.14 -32.57 -11.22
N MET A 239 8.39 -32.50 -10.12
CA MET A 239 8.20 -33.65 -9.22
C MET A 239 7.45 -34.80 -9.89
N ALA A 240 6.43 -34.49 -10.71
CA ALA A 240 5.73 -35.51 -11.49
C ALA A 240 6.68 -36.23 -12.47
N PHE A 241 7.51 -35.47 -13.17
CA PHE A 241 8.51 -36.04 -14.07
C PHE A 241 9.51 -36.96 -13.33
N LEU A 242 10.08 -36.50 -12.21
CA LEU A 242 10.97 -37.29 -11.36
C LEU A 242 10.28 -38.56 -10.83
N GLY A 243 9.00 -38.42 -10.44
CA GLY A 243 8.18 -39.55 -10.00
C GLY A 243 7.97 -40.62 -11.09
N ILE A 244 7.71 -40.18 -12.31
CA ILE A 244 7.57 -41.10 -13.46
C ILE A 244 8.89 -41.82 -13.74
N VAL A 245 10.02 -41.12 -13.75
CA VAL A 245 11.35 -41.68 -13.97
C VAL A 245 11.71 -42.69 -12.87
N TYR A 246 11.50 -42.29 -11.60
CA TYR A 246 11.77 -43.17 -10.46
C TYR A 246 10.82 -44.38 -10.43
N GLY A 247 9.53 -44.17 -10.69
CA GLY A 247 8.55 -45.26 -10.78
C GLY A 247 8.91 -46.27 -11.88
N GLY A 248 9.30 -45.76 -13.05
CA GLY A 248 9.82 -46.60 -14.13
C GLY A 248 11.06 -47.42 -13.72
N PHE A 249 12.01 -46.82 -13.04
CA PHE A 249 13.18 -47.49 -12.47
C PHE A 249 12.79 -48.61 -11.49
N VAL A 250 11.86 -48.35 -10.56
CA VAL A 250 11.37 -49.33 -9.57
C VAL A 250 10.72 -50.52 -10.28
N VAL A 251 9.88 -50.28 -11.28
CA VAL A 251 9.24 -51.34 -12.07
C VAL A 251 10.29 -52.23 -12.78
N VAL A 252 11.27 -51.62 -13.45
CA VAL A 252 12.36 -52.36 -14.11
C VAL A 252 13.13 -53.18 -13.09
N ARG A 253 13.48 -52.65 -11.94
CA ARG A 253 14.17 -53.36 -10.86
C ARG A 253 13.35 -54.55 -10.31
N ALA A 254 12.03 -54.35 -10.14
CA ALA A 254 11.14 -55.44 -9.69
C ALA A 254 11.02 -56.60 -10.68
N LEU A 255 11.20 -56.34 -11.97
CA LEU A 255 11.20 -57.37 -13.02
C LEU A 255 12.53 -58.17 -13.08
N ILE A 256 13.64 -57.59 -12.58
CA ILE A 256 14.98 -58.18 -12.69
C ILE A 256 15.38 -58.97 -11.42
N GLY A 257 14.79 -58.64 -10.24
CA GLY A 257 15.16 -59.30 -8.99
C GLY A 257 14.28 -58.87 -7.78
N PRO A 258 14.53 -59.51 -6.61
CA PRO A 258 13.72 -59.21 -5.41
C PRO A 258 13.91 -57.76 -4.97
N VAL A 259 12.78 -57.12 -4.63
CA VAL A 259 12.77 -55.75 -4.09
C VAL A 259 13.01 -55.85 -2.59
N GLN A 260 13.98 -55.06 -2.08
CA GLN A 260 14.30 -55.02 -0.64
C GLN A 260 13.19 -54.33 0.17
N ASP A 261 13.09 -54.68 1.47
CA ASP A 261 12.17 -54.05 2.43
C ASP A 261 12.45 -52.55 2.51
N GLY A 262 11.47 -51.75 2.10
CA GLY A 262 11.61 -50.29 2.00
C GLY A 262 10.46 -49.51 2.70
N TRP A 263 9.74 -50.14 3.66
CA TRP A 263 8.55 -49.53 4.26
C TRP A 263 8.81 -48.17 4.89
N ALA A 264 9.92 -48.01 5.63
CA ALA A 264 10.25 -46.76 6.29
C ALA A 264 10.57 -45.62 5.30
N SER A 265 11.31 -45.94 4.21
CA SER A 265 11.60 -44.96 3.16
C SER A 265 10.34 -44.55 2.37
N LEU A 266 9.46 -45.51 2.09
CA LEU A 266 8.18 -45.28 1.45
C LEU A 266 7.32 -44.32 2.30
N MET A 267 7.19 -44.58 3.63
CA MET A 267 6.46 -43.74 4.54
C MET A 267 7.04 -42.33 4.65
N ALA A 268 8.36 -42.20 4.70
CA ALA A 268 9.01 -40.86 4.73
C ALA A 268 8.69 -40.06 3.46
N VAL A 269 8.74 -40.68 2.28
CA VAL A 269 8.38 -40.04 1.01
C VAL A 269 6.91 -39.65 0.96
N VAL A 270 6.01 -40.54 1.38
CA VAL A 270 4.56 -40.26 1.41
C VAL A 270 4.27 -39.08 2.33
N VAL A 271 4.80 -39.08 3.57
CA VAL A 271 4.59 -37.97 4.53
C VAL A 271 5.16 -36.69 4.00
N PHE A 272 6.34 -36.67 3.39
CA PHE A 272 6.95 -35.48 2.80
C PHE A 272 6.08 -34.88 1.70
N PHE A 273 5.65 -35.68 0.72
CA PHE A 273 4.82 -35.16 -0.37
C PHE A 273 3.42 -34.77 0.09
N PHE A 274 2.84 -35.47 1.08
CA PHE A 274 1.56 -35.08 1.64
C PHE A 274 1.64 -33.72 2.37
N SER A 275 2.71 -33.52 3.15
CA SER A 275 2.96 -32.23 3.82
C SER A 275 3.17 -31.09 2.82
N LEU A 276 3.93 -31.34 1.76
CA LEU A 276 4.14 -30.37 0.68
C LEU A 276 2.83 -30.01 -0.04
N ASN A 277 2.00 -31.03 -0.33
CA ASN A 277 0.68 -30.84 -0.92
C ASN A 277 -0.23 -29.99 -0.01
N ALA A 278 -0.19 -30.20 1.30
CA ALA A 278 -0.94 -29.39 2.26
C ALA A 278 -0.51 -27.92 2.23
N VAL A 279 0.79 -27.61 2.12
CA VAL A 279 1.29 -26.24 1.95
C VAL A 279 0.79 -25.61 0.66
N PHE A 280 0.83 -26.34 -0.46
CA PHE A 280 0.33 -25.87 -1.74
C PHE A 280 -1.17 -25.59 -1.72
N THR A 281 -1.95 -26.48 -1.10
CA THR A 281 -3.41 -26.29 -0.92
C THR A 281 -3.69 -25.06 -0.07
N GLY A 282 -2.92 -24.83 1.00
CA GLY A 282 -3.01 -23.63 1.82
C GLY A 282 -2.72 -22.34 1.04
N LEU A 283 -1.69 -22.34 0.18
CA LEU A 283 -1.37 -21.21 -0.69
C LEU A 283 -2.50 -20.94 -1.69
N MET A 284 -3.05 -21.97 -2.33
CA MET A 284 -4.24 -21.82 -3.19
C MET A 284 -5.42 -21.24 -2.44
N GLY A 285 -5.62 -21.64 -1.18
CA GLY A 285 -6.65 -21.09 -0.31
C GLY A 285 -6.54 -19.57 -0.12
N LEU A 286 -5.32 -19.02 -0.04
CA LEU A 286 -5.10 -17.56 0.03
C LEU A 286 -5.55 -16.85 -1.24
N TYR A 287 -5.27 -17.39 -2.42
CA TYR A 287 -5.74 -16.82 -3.69
C TYR A 287 -7.27 -16.91 -3.83
N VAL A 288 -7.85 -18.07 -3.47
CA VAL A 288 -9.31 -18.22 -3.46
C VAL A 288 -9.97 -17.22 -2.51
N LYS A 289 -9.39 -16.98 -1.32
CA LYS A 289 -9.85 -15.94 -0.40
C LYS A 289 -9.87 -14.57 -1.06
N GLN A 290 -8.80 -14.18 -1.77
CA GLN A 290 -8.73 -12.89 -2.45
C GLN A 290 -9.79 -12.77 -3.56
N ILE A 291 -9.92 -13.80 -4.39
CA ILE A 291 -10.97 -13.86 -5.41
C ILE A 291 -12.36 -13.69 -4.76
N LEU A 292 -12.60 -14.37 -3.65
CA LEU A 292 -13.86 -14.27 -2.93
C LEU A 292 -14.13 -12.86 -2.40
N GLU A 293 -13.09 -12.15 -1.92
CA GLU A 293 -13.19 -10.76 -1.46
C GLU A 293 -13.52 -9.81 -2.61
N GLU A 294 -12.91 -9.99 -3.79
CA GLU A 294 -13.21 -9.20 -4.99
C GLU A 294 -14.62 -9.47 -5.53
N VAL A 295 -15.03 -10.74 -5.63
CA VAL A 295 -16.35 -11.14 -6.16
C VAL A 295 -17.51 -10.67 -5.28
N LYS A 296 -17.31 -10.57 -3.95
CA LYS A 296 -18.35 -10.06 -3.03
C LYS A 296 -18.73 -8.60 -3.30
N ASP A 297 -17.94 -7.88 -4.05
CA ASP A 297 -18.14 -6.47 -4.44
C ASP A 297 -18.59 -5.53 -3.29
N ARG A 298 -18.13 -5.76 -2.07
CA ARG A 298 -18.44 -4.91 -0.93
C ARG A 298 -17.77 -3.54 -1.09
N PRO A 299 -18.38 -2.42 -0.63
CA PRO A 299 -17.74 -1.12 -0.66
C PRO A 299 -16.42 -1.15 0.12
N ARG A 300 -15.39 -0.45 -0.40
CA ARG A 300 -14.05 -0.37 0.23
C ARG A 300 -14.11 0.29 1.60
N SER A 301 -14.96 1.31 1.72
CA SER A 301 -15.18 2.12 2.91
C SER A 301 -16.60 2.66 2.90
N ILE A 302 -17.07 3.11 4.05
CA ILE A 302 -18.37 3.76 4.22
C ILE A 302 -18.10 5.07 4.95
N ILE A 303 -18.43 6.18 4.31
CA ILE A 303 -18.39 7.50 4.94
C ILE A 303 -19.65 7.60 5.81
N GLN A 304 -19.45 7.87 7.10
CA GLN A 304 -20.52 8.08 8.05
C GLN A 304 -21.00 9.54 8.02
N ASP A 305 -20.06 10.47 8.06
CA ASP A 305 -20.34 11.90 8.13
C ASP A 305 -19.36 12.70 7.28
N ILE A 306 -19.82 13.80 6.71
CA ILE A 306 -19.01 14.80 6.01
C ILE A 306 -19.22 16.15 6.69
N TYR A 307 -18.16 16.72 7.23
CA TYR A 307 -18.14 18.05 7.82
C TYR A 307 -17.42 19.00 6.88
N SER A 308 -18.14 19.98 6.30
CA SER A 308 -17.60 21.02 5.44
C SER A 308 -18.50 22.23 5.49
N LYS A 309 -17.94 23.44 5.62
CA LYS A 309 -18.72 24.69 5.52
C LYS A 309 -19.26 24.96 4.11
N ARG A 310 -18.65 24.35 3.09
CA ARG A 310 -19.03 24.53 1.69
C ARG A 310 -20.41 23.96 1.37
N ASN A 311 -20.87 22.95 2.11
CA ASN A 311 -22.18 22.29 1.92
C ASN A 311 -23.32 22.95 2.73
N SER A 312 -23.04 23.91 3.61
CA SER A 312 -24.07 24.58 4.42
C SER A 312 -24.77 25.73 3.68
N SER A 313 -24.41 26.03 2.43
CA SER A 313 -25.03 27.07 1.61
C SER A 313 -25.97 26.54 0.52
N GLU A 314 -26.15 25.21 0.42
CA GLU A 314 -27.04 24.58 -0.58
C GLU A 314 -28.22 23.80 0.04
N THR A 315 -28.49 23.96 1.33
CA THR A 315 -29.75 23.55 2.01
C THR A 315 -30.53 24.80 2.43
#